data_4cab7b8ffaf686b7ae7b83f4c7360a68
#
_entry.id   4cab7b8ffaf686b7ae7b83f4c7360a68
#
_cell.length_a   1.000
_cell.length_b   1.000
_cell.length_c   1.000
_cell.angle_alpha   90.00
_cell.angle_beta   90.00
_cell.angle_gamma   90.00
#
_symmetry.space_group_name_H-M   'P 1'
#
loop_
_entity.id
_entity.type
_entity.pdbx_description
1 polymer ?
#
loop_
_entity_poly.entity_id
_entity_poly.type
_entity_poly.pdbx_seq_one_letter_code
_entity_poly.pdbx_strand_id
1 'polypeptide(L)'
;MQAGCWKATVYNRIYHPRGYVKPEDGGAMVEYDAIVNHVTMWNVAVERQIRVKGPDAEKFTDYVITRDATKISPMRARYVILCNAYGGVLNDPILLRISKDEFWFSLSDSDIGMYLQGVNADGKFNCTIEEIDACPVQIPVSYTHLTLPTN
;
A
#
# COMPACT_ATOMS: atom_id res chain seq x y z
N MET A 1 20.72 -12.88 4.65
CA MET A 1 19.29 -12.64 4.41
C MET A 1 18.53 -13.87 4.83
N GLN A 2 17.78 -13.79 5.94
CA GLN A 2 17.18 -14.98 6.60
C GLN A 2 16.07 -15.68 5.80
N ALA A 3 15.51 -15.07 4.77
CA ALA A 3 14.40 -15.62 3.99
C ALA A 3 14.81 -16.22 2.64
N GLY A 4 16.09 -16.52 2.42
CA GLY A 4 16.57 -17.09 1.16
C GLY A 4 16.66 -16.12 -0.02
N CYS A 5 16.32 -14.84 0.16
CA CYS A 5 16.48 -13.85 -0.89
C CYS A 5 17.97 -13.68 -1.24
N TRP A 6 18.34 -13.94 -2.50
CA TRP A 6 19.71 -13.80 -2.98
C TRP A 6 19.98 -12.47 -3.66
N LYS A 7 18.93 -11.77 -4.09
CA LYS A 7 19.02 -10.48 -4.78
C LYS A 7 17.98 -9.50 -4.25
N ALA A 8 18.41 -8.29 -3.94
CA ALA A 8 17.54 -7.20 -3.50
C ALA A 8 17.83 -5.93 -4.30
N THR A 9 16.88 -5.02 -4.32
CA THR A 9 16.99 -3.64 -4.80
C THR A 9 16.49 -2.68 -3.74
N VAL A 10 16.67 -1.40 -3.95
CA VAL A 10 16.01 -0.36 -3.14
C VAL A 10 14.77 0.09 -3.90
N TYR A 11 13.64 0.06 -3.22
CA TYR A 11 12.37 0.58 -3.71
C TYR A 11 11.69 1.28 -2.55
N ASN A 12 11.21 2.48 -2.78
CA ASN A 12 10.51 3.28 -1.78
C ASN A 12 11.27 3.37 -0.43
N ARG A 13 12.62 3.53 -0.50
CA ARG A 13 13.59 3.60 0.62
C ARG A 13 13.73 2.32 1.45
N ILE A 14 13.18 1.20 0.98
CA ILE A 14 13.27 -0.11 1.63
C ILE A 14 14.01 -1.10 0.73
N TYR A 15 14.76 -2.02 1.33
CA TYR A 15 15.33 -3.15 0.59
C TYR A 15 14.21 -4.11 0.17
N HIS A 16 13.98 -4.15 -1.15
CA HIS A 16 12.96 -4.99 -1.76
C HIS A 16 13.57 -6.25 -2.36
N PRO A 17 13.11 -7.45 -1.97
CA PRO A 17 13.55 -8.69 -2.59
C PRO A 17 13.26 -8.72 -4.09
N ARG A 18 14.23 -9.15 -4.89
CA ARG A 18 14.12 -9.25 -6.36
C ARG A 18 14.25 -10.68 -6.85
N GLY A 19 14.60 -11.61 -5.99
CA GLY A 19 14.72 -13.02 -6.35
C GLY A 19 15.06 -13.89 -5.15
N TYR A 20 14.42 -15.02 -5.10
CA TYR A 20 14.62 -16.09 -4.12
C TYR A 20 15.26 -17.31 -4.74
N VAL A 21 14.91 -17.64 -5.99
CA VAL A 21 15.49 -18.73 -6.77
C VAL A 21 16.68 -18.20 -7.56
N LYS A 22 17.86 -18.79 -7.33
CA LYS A 22 19.06 -18.36 -8.02
C LYS A 22 19.03 -18.77 -9.50
N PRO A 23 19.78 -18.06 -10.39
CA PRO A 23 19.82 -18.38 -11.81
C PRO A 23 20.20 -19.84 -12.12
N GLU A 24 21.15 -20.41 -11.38
CA GLU A 24 21.59 -21.80 -11.50
C GLU A 24 20.49 -22.81 -11.14
N ASP A 25 19.51 -22.42 -10.34
CA ASP A 25 18.38 -23.26 -9.90
C ASP A 25 17.09 -22.99 -10.74
N GLY A 26 17.22 -22.30 -11.87
CA GLY A 26 16.12 -21.97 -12.78
C GLY A 26 15.61 -20.53 -12.67
N GLY A 27 16.01 -19.79 -11.64
CA GLY A 27 15.81 -18.34 -11.51
C GLY A 27 14.35 -17.88 -11.55
N ALA A 28 14.13 -16.76 -12.18
CA ALA A 28 12.82 -16.11 -12.26
C ALA A 28 11.73 -16.95 -12.96
N MET A 29 12.09 -17.91 -13.78
CA MET A 29 11.10 -18.78 -14.45
C MET A 29 10.42 -19.73 -13.46
N VAL A 30 11.15 -20.23 -12.46
CA VAL A 30 10.58 -21.05 -11.38
C VAL A 30 9.64 -20.22 -10.51
N GLU A 31 10.03 -18.97 -10.19
CA GLU A 31 9.17 -18.04 -9.42
C GLU A 31 7.91 -17.66 -10.21
N TYR A 32 8.05 -17.44 -11.52
CA TYR A 32 6.90 -17.15 -12.40
C TYR A 32 5.93 -18.35 -12.50
N ASP A 33 6.46 -19.57 -12.63
CA ASP A 33 5.62 -20.78 -12.61
C ASP A 33 4.83 -20.90 -11.31
N ALA A 34 5.45 -20.58 -10.16
CA ALA A 34 4.77 -20.55 -8.88
C ALA A 34 3.63 -19.51 -8.84
N ILE A 35 3.82 -18.33 -9.43
CA ILE A 35 2.77 -17.30 -9.52
C ILE A 35 1.59 -17.81 -10.37
N VAL A 36 1.85 -18.51 -11.46
CA VAL A 36 0.81 -18.95 -12.41
C VAL A 36 0.07 -20.19 -11.92
N ASN A 37 0.79 -21.14 -11.31
CA ASN A 37 0.27 -22.48 -11.04
C ASN A 37 0.06 -22.77 -9.54
N HIS A 38 0.51 -21.88 -8.64
CA HIS A 38 0.47 -22.07 -7.20
C HIS A 38 -0.04 -20.82 -6.48
N VAL A 39 -0.18 -20.90 -5.17
CA VAL A 39 -0.45 -19.76 -4.29
C VAL A 39 0.87 -19.14 -3.85
N THR A 40 1.02 -17.84 -4.01
CA THR A 40 2.21 -17.10 -3.59
C THR A 40 1.89 -16.09 -2.51
N MET A 41 2.83 -15.87 -1.61
CA MET A 41 2.75 -14.84 -0.58
C MET A 41 3.76 -13.74 -0.91
N TRP A 42 3.28 -12.49 -0.95
CA TRP A 42 4.09 -11.35 -1.31
C TRP A 42 4.32 -10.45 -0.11
N ASN A 43 5.58 -10.16 0.18
CA ASN A 43 5.93 -9.11 1.11
C ASN A 43 5.83 -7.75 0.40
N VAL A 44 4.82 -6.96 0.77
CA VAL A 44 4.59 -5.62 0.24
C VAL A 44 4.96 -4.53 1.24
N ALA A 45 5.89 -4.79 2.15
CA ALA A 45 6.38 -3.80 3.12
C ALA A 45 6.93 -2.53 2.47
N VAL A 46 7.33 -2.60 1.20
CA VAL A 46 7.72 -1.43 0.39
C VAL A 46 6.57 -0.46 0.17
N GLU A 47 5.33 -0.92 0.28
CA GLU A 47 4.13 -0.09 0.32
C GLU A 47 3.93 0.42 1.77
N ARG A 48 4.81 1.33 2.18
CA ARG A 48 4.78 1.91 3.53
C ARG A 48 3.41 2.45 3.88
N GLN A 49 3.04 2.37 5.13
CA GLN A 49 1.72 2.80 5.59
C GLN A 49 1.79 4.19 6.19
N ILE A 50 1.02 5.12 5.63
CA ILE A 50 0.84 6.46 6.22
C ILE A 50 -0.52 6.49 6.90
N ARG A 51 -0.51 6.68 8.22
CA ARG A 51 -1.71 6.82 9.03
C ARG A 51 -2.13 8.28 9.11
N VAL A 52 -3.39 8.55 8.84
CA VAL A 52 -4.08 9.81 9.11
C VAL A 52 -5.10 9.54 10.21
N LYS A 53 -4.97 10.20 11.35
CA LYS A 53 -5.84 9.95 12.51
C LYS A 53 -6.21 11.25 13.23
N GLY A 54 -7.47 11.39 13.58
CA GLY A 54 -7.98 12.52 14.33
C GLY A 54 -9.39 12.93 13.93
N PRO A 55 -9.97 13.93 14.62
CA PRO A 55 -11.35 14.37 14.38
C PRO A 55 -11.65 14.79 12.94
N ASP A 56 -10.65 15.35 12.23
CA ASP A 56 -10.79 15.80 10.85
C ASP A 56 -10.14 14.83 9.83
N ALA A 57 -9.80 13.59 10.24
CA ALA A 57 -9.15 12.63 9.36
C ALA A 57 -9.98 12.32 8.10
N GLU A 58 -11.30 12.18 8.21
CA GLU A 58 -12.18 11.97 7.06
C GLU A 58 -12.16 13.17 6.11
N LYS A 59 -12.30 14.39 6.64
CA LYS A 59 -12.27 15.62 5.84
C LYS A 59 -10.93 15.82 5.15
N PHE A 60 -9.82 15.58 5.86
CA PHE A 60 -8.50 15.66 5.29
C PHE A 60 -8.29 14.62 4.20
N THR A 61 -8.69 13.37 4.45
CA THR A 61 -8.59 12.30 3.47
C THR A 61 -9.40 12.63 2.22
N ASP A 62 -10.65 13.08 2.38
CA ASP A 62 -11.51 13.51 1.26
C ASP A 62 -10.91 14.68 0.46
N TYR A 63 -10.22 15.58 1.14
CA TYR A 63 -9.58 16.73 0.52
C TYR A 63 -8.39 16.35 -0.39
N VAL A 64 -7.64 15.28 -0.06
CA VAL A 64 -6.40 14.93 -0.76
C VAL A 64 -6.56 13.85 -1.82
N ILE A 65 -7.68 13.14 -1.85
CA ILE A 65 -7.93 12.07 -2.83
C ILE A 65 -8.95 12.50 -3.90
N THR A 66 -8.96 11.80 -5.02
CA THR A 66 -9.92 12.04 -6.12
C THR A 66 -11.25 11.31 -5.96
N ARG A 67 -11.45 10.60 -4.86
CA ARG A 67 -12.65 9.82 -4.54
C ARG A 67 -13.32 10.38 -3.28
N ASP A 68 -14.62 10.27 -3.19
CA ASP A 68 -15.39 10.62 -2.00
C ASP A 68 -15.07 9.65 -0.83
N ALA A 69 -14.29 10.13 0.15
CA ALA A 69 -13.88 9.34 1.32
C ALA A 69 -15.06 8.96 2.22
N THR A 70 -16.12 9.77 2.24
CA THR A 70 -17.29 9.53 3.10
C THR A 70 -18.07 8.28 2.71
N LYS A 71 -17.94 7.85 1.44
CA LYS A 71 -18.57 6.64 0.91
C LYS A 71 -17.79 5.36 1.15
N ILE A 72 -16.63 5.44 1.80
CA ILE A 72 -15.84 4.27 2.17
C ILE A 72 -16.26 3.83 3.57
N SER A 73 -16.86 2.66 3.69
CA SER A 73 -17.24 2.12 5.01
C SER A 73 -16.00 1.72 5.83
N PRO A 74 -16.06 1.79 7.17
CA PRO A 74 -14.99 1.24 8.02
C PRO A 74 -14.65 -0.21 7.69
N MET A 75 -13.39 -0.59 7.89
CA MET A 75 -12.83 -1.90 7.55
C MET A 75 -12.92 -2.25 6.05
N ARG A 76 -12.95 -1.22 5.20
CA ARG A 76 -12.89 -1.38 3.74
C ARG A 76 -11.68 -0.68 3.16
N ALA A 77 -11.17 -1.29 2.09
CA ALA A 77 -10.10 -0.73 1.28
C ALA A 77 -10.64 -0.23 -0.07
N ARG A 78 -10.02 0.82 -0.61
CA ARG A 78 -10.32 1.35 -1.95
C ARG A 78 -9.04 1.83 -2.61
N TYR A 79 -8.94 1.55 -3.88
CA TYR A 79 -7.94 2.21 -4.73
C TYR A 79 -8.31 3.67 -4.91
N VAL A 80 -7.37 4.56 -4.65
CA VAL A 80 -7.53 6.01 -4.76
C VAL A 80 -6.35 6.63 -5.50
N ILE A 81 -6.52 7.86 -5.95
CA ILE A 81 -5.48 8.60 -6.64
C ILE A 81 -5.29 9.94 -5.92
N LEU A 82 -4.05 10.34 -5.72
CA LEU A 82 -3.69 11.70 -5.31
C LEU A 82 -3.08 12.43 -6.50
N CYS A 83 -3.49 13.68 -6.68
CA CYS A 83 -3.02 14.52 -7.77
C CYS A 83 -2.42 15.82 -7.26
N ASN A 84 -1.51 16.38 -8.05
CA ASN A 84 -1.07 17.75 -7.88
C ASN A 84 -2.11 18.75 -8.44
N ALA A 85 -1.85 20.05 -8.29
CA ALA A 85 -2.76 21.12 -8.75
C ALA A 85 -3.01 21.13 -10.26
N TYR A 86 -2.21 20.42 -11.04
CA TYR A 86 -2.33 20.34 -12.51
C TYR A 86 -2.95 19.02 -12.97
N GLY A 87 -3.41 18.16 -12.04
CA GLY A 87 -3.98 16.86 -12.34
C GLY A 87 -2.95 15.75 -12.59
N GLY A 88 -1.66 16.03 -12.40
CA GLY A 88 -0.62 15.01 -12.48
C GLY A 88 -0.69 14.07 -11.26
N VAL A 89 -0.64 12.76 -11.50
CA VAL A 89 -0.70 11.75 -10.45
C VAL A 89 0.56 11.81 -9.59
N LEU A 90 0.38 11.94 -8.28
CA LEU A 90 1.44 11.88 -7.27
C LEU A 90 1.65 10.46 -6.75
N ASN A 91 0.56 9.77 -6.50
CA ASN A 91 0.54 8.39 -6.01
C ASN A 91 -0.86 7.78 -6.25
N ASP A 92 -0.91 6.47 -6.28
CA ASP A 92 -2.13 5.69 -6.48
C ASP A 92 -2.29 4.62 -5.41
N PRO A 93 -2.35 5.00 -4.13
CA PRO A 93 -2.33 4.05 -3.01
C PRO A 93 -3.63 3.28 -2.87
N ILE A 94 -3.55 2.20 -2.09
CA ILE A 94 -4.73 1.61 -1.48
C ILE A 94 -5.05 2.39 -0.20
N LEU A 95 -6.23 2.98 -0.13
CA LEU A 95 -6.74 3.62 1.08
C LEU A 95 -7.55 2.62 1.89
N LEU A 96 -7.15 2.41 3.15
CA LEU A 96 -7.88 1.60 4.11
C LEU A 96 -8.57 2.54 5.10
N ARG A 97 -9.88 2.42 5.25
CA ARG A 97 -10.61 3.07 6.33
C ARG A 97 -10.67 2.14 7.53
N ILE A 98 -9.90 2.45 8.57
CA ILE A 98 -9.83 1.63 9.80
C ILE A 98 -11.03 1.92 10.69
N SER A 99 -11.33 3.22 10.89
CA SER A 99 -12.46 3.66 11.70
C SER A 99 -13.09 4.93 11.12
N LYS A 100 -13.93 5.60 11.89
CA LYS A 100 -14.52 6.90 11.53
C LYS A 100 -13.45 7.98 11.36
N ASP A 101 -12.43 7.94 12.19
CA ASP A 101 -11.41 8.97 12.38
C ASP A 101 -9.98 8.44 12.13
N GLU A 102 -9.85 7.32 11.44
CA GLU A 102 -8.54 6.73 11.12
C GLU A 102 -8.52 6.11 9.72
N PHE A 103 -7.56 6.55 8.91
CA PHE A 103 -7.31 6.10 7.54
C PHE A 103 -5.84 5.76 7.38
N TRP A 104 -5.55 4.72 6.60
CA TRP A 104 -4.19 4.35 6.21
C TRP A 104 -4.05 4.38 4.70
N PHE A 105 -2.98 5.01 4.24
CA PHE A 105 -2.56 4.98 2.84
C PHE A 105 -1.44 3.96 2.68
N SER A 106 -1.70 2.87 1.98
CA SER A 106 -0.69 1.89 1.56
C SER A 106 -0.08 2.39 0.26
N LEU A 107 1.16 2.90 0.35
CA LEU A 107 1.77 3.67 -0.73
C LEU A 107 2.16 2.79 -1.92
N SER A 108 1.99 3.31 -3.12
CA SER A 108 2.75 2.86 -4.27
C SER A 108 4.10 3.59 -4.34
N ASP A 109 4.72 3.69 -5.51
CA ASP A 109 6.03 4.32 -5.67
C ASP A 109 5.93 5.84 -5.54
N SER A 110 6.28 6.39 -4.47
CA SER A 110 6.61 7.79 -4.12
C SER A 110 6.30 8.09 -2.65
N ASP A 111 6.88 9.15 -2.11
CA ASP A 111 6.73 9.51 -0.71
C ASP A 111 5.60 10.52 -0.51
N ILE A 112 4.35 10.05 -0.47
CA ILE A 112 3.22 10.92 -0.17
C ILE A 112 3.09 11.27 1.32
N GLY A 113 3.79 10.59 2.22
CA GLY A 113 3.78 10.95 3.64
C GLY A 113 4.21 12.39 3.85
N MET A 114 5.34 12.79 3.24
CA MET A 114 5.81 14.17 3.28
C MET A 114 4.84 15.15 2.57
N TYR A 115 4.24 14.73 1.45
CA TYR A 115 3.24 15.55 0.77
C TYR A 115 2.02 15.80 1.67
N LEU A 116 1.47 14.76 2.28
CA LEU A 116 0.30 14.87 3.17
C LEU A 116 0.62 15.76 4.39
N GLN A 117 1.80 15.61 4.99
CA GLN A 117 2.27 16.49 6.06
C GLN A 117 2.38 17.95 5.59
N GLY A 118 2.91 18.16 4.37
CA GLY A 118 3.00 19.50 3.78
C GLY A 118 1.63 20.14 3.51
N VAL A 119 0.65 19.36 3.06
CA VAL A 119 -0.72 19.84 2.83
C VAL A 119 -1.40 20.29 4.13
N ASN A 120 -1.05 19.69 5.27
CA ASN A 120 -1.59 20.06 6.58
C ASN A 120 -0.59 20.83 7.45
N ALA A 121 0.46 21.43 6.87
CA ALA A 121 1.50 22.11 7.63
C ALA A 121 1.02 23.34 8.40
N ASP A 122 -0.05 23.98 7.94
CA ASP A 122 -0.72 25.10 8.61
C ASP A 122 -1.69 24.67 9.71
N GLY A 123 -1.86 23.35 9.93
CA GLY A 123 -2.77 22.82 10.94
C GLY A 123 -4.25 23.02 10.64
N LYS A 124 -4.61 23.21 9.38
CA LYS A 124 -6.00 23.41 8.92
C LYS A 124 -6.93 22.26 9.33
N PHE A 125 -6.40 21.04 9.35
CA PHE A 125 -7.14 19.84 9.75
C PHE A 125 -6.61 19.30 11.08
N ASN A 126 -7.48 19.07 12.03
CA ASN A 126 -7.14 18.48 13.33
C ASN A 126 -6.96 16.96 13.17
N CYS A 127 -5.82 16.56 12.60
CA CYS A 127 -5.40 15.17 12.46
C CYS A 127 -3.88 15.05 12.49
N THR A 128 -3.38 13.91 12.92
CA THR A 128 -1.97 13.52 12.83
C THR A 128 -1.72 12.74 11.55
N ILE A 129 -0.54 12.93 10.96
CA ILE A 129 -0.11 12.26 9.74
C ILE A 129 1.26 11.68 10.03
N GLU A 130 1.36 10.36 10.05
CA GLU A 130 2.60 9.67 10.42
C GLU A 130 2.79 8.37 9.64
N GLU A 131 4.04 8.03 9.39
CA GLU A 131 4.40 6.69 8.92
C GLU A 131 4.34 5.73 10.10
N ILE A 132 3.65 4.61 9.95
CA ILE A 132 3.53 3.59 10.99
C ILE A 132 4.33 2.36 10.62
N ASP A 133 4.89 1.70 11.63
CA ASP A 133 5.60 0.43 11.47
C ASP A 133 4.59 -0.72 11.32
N ALA A 134 3.94 -0.75 10.17
CA ALA A 134 3.04 -1.82 9.77
C ALA A 134 3.57 -2.46 8.47
N CYS A 135 3.75 -3.75 8.50
CA CYS A 135 4.23 -4.53 7.36
C CYS A 135 3.07 -5.31 6.74
N PRO A 136 2.39 -4.77 5.72
CA PRO A 136 1.31 -5.49 5.06
C PRO A 136 1.85 -6.69 4.29
N VAL A 137 1.07 -7.76 4.29
CA VAL A 137 1.32 -8.95 3.47
C VAL A 137 0.13 -9.13 2.53
N GLN A 138 0.41 -9.26 1.25
CA GLN A 138 -0.59 -9.64 0.26
C GLN A 138 -0.48 -11.13 -0.03
N ILE A 139 -1.63 -11.78 -0.09
CA ILE A 139 -1.77 -13.16 -0.55
C ILE A 139 -2.55 -13.09 -1.86
N PRO A 140 -1.86 -12.88 -3.00
CA PRO A 140 -2.53 -12.87 -4.28
C PRO A 140 -3.03 -14.26 -4.61
N VAL A 141 -4.31 -14.31 -5.02
CA VAL A 141 -5.03 -15.52 -5.31
C VAL A 141 -5.51 -15.45 -6.74
N SER A 142 -5.21 -16.46 -7.55
CA SER A 142 -5.89 -16.65 -8.83
C SER A 142 -7.30 -17.17 -8.57
N TYR A 143 -8.31 -16.32 -8.75
CA TYR A 143 -9.73 -16.71 -8.59
C TYR A 143 -10.19 -17.80 -9.55
N THR A 144 -9.38 -18.14 -10.55
CA THR A 144 -9.67 -19.24 -11.48
C THR A 144 -9.38 -20.62 -10.88
N HIS A 145 -8.62 -20.69 -9.79
CA HIS A 145 -8.15 -21.96 -9.20
C HIS A 145 -8.51 -22.14 -7.72
N LEU A 146 -8.99 -21.11 -7.05
CA LEU A 146 -9.34 -21.17 -5.62
C LEU A 146 -10.81 -20.80 -5.42
N THR A 147 -11.60 -21.79 -5.09
CA THR A 147 -12.90 -21.56 -4.44
C THR A 147 -12.63 -21.36 -2.97
N LEU A 148 -12.70 -20.10 -2.51
CA LEU A 148 -12.74 -19.83 -1.08
C LEU A 148 -14.04 -20.41 -0.50
N PRO A 149 -14.01 -21.08 0.67
CA PRO A 149 -15.24 -21.48 1.33
C PRO A 149 -16.04 -20.20 1.62
N THR A 150 -17.21 -20.11 1.01
CA THR A 150 -18.19 -19.07 1.34
C THR A 150 -18.95 -19.54 2.57
N ASN A 151 -18.58 -19.04 3.74
CA ASN A 151 -19.39 -19.08 4.95
C ASN A 151 -20.21 -17.82 5.04
#